data_7e52ab4951499568223ae23a616ccce2
#
_entry.id   7e52ab4951499568223ae23a616ccce2
#
_cell.length_a   1.000
_cell.length_b   1.000
_cell.length_c   1.000
_cell.angle_alpha   90.00
_cell.angle_beta   90.00
_cell.angle_gamma   90.00
#
_symmetry.space_group_name_H-M   'P 1'
#
loop_
_entity.id
_entity.type
_entity.pdbx_description
1 polymer ?
#
loop_
_entity_poly.entity_id
_entity_poly.type
_entity_poly.pdbx_seq_one_letter_code
_entity_poly.pdbx_strand_id
1 'polypeptide(L)'
;MVNLMYYAVTLEFDKESEARMQEMIDEVASVTGCDFMQRSHVPPHITVSALVGDNEEALLSEMEKIAPQISKTPIRFANIGVFNPLVIYLGPLVNEFLLDTCKLVNERLLQYAEVGNKGNYLPNHWVPHAAIAVKLTPEALKEAFAIVQEKFTPFEAIAERIVLARAEPYEELKAWELKTV
;
A
#
# COMPACT_ATOMS: atom_id res chain seq x y z
N MET A 1 -3.62 29.91 6.73
CA MET A 1 -4.25 28.58 6.74
C MET A 1 -3.13 27.58 6.53
N VAL A 2 -2.95 26.66 7.47
CA VAL A 2 -1.97 25.56 7.31
C VAL A 2 -2.50 24.65 6.20
N ASN A 3 -1.69 24.38 5.19
CA ASN A 3 -2.08 23.51 4.10
C ASN A 3 -1.72 22.07 4.49
N LEU A 4 -2.64 21.39 5.16
CA LEU A 4 -2.45 19.99 5.57
C LEU A 4 -2.39 19.09 4.33
N MET A 5 -1.35 18.28 4.26
CA MET A 5 -1.14 17.28 3.20
C MET A 5 -1.39 15.88 3.74
N TYR A 6 -1.83 15.00 2.86
CA TYR A 6 -1.99 13.57 3.15
C TYR A 6 -0.76 12.80 2.66
N TYR A 7 -0.17 12.01 3.55
CA TYR A 7 0.99 11.17 3.23
C TYR A 7 0.68 9.71 3.47
N ALA A 8 1.37 8.87 2.72
CA ALA A 8 1.37 7.42 2.92
C ALA A 8 2.81 6.91 2.96
N VAL A 9 3.05 5.91 3.82
CA VAL A 9 4.26 5.09 3.73
C VAL A 9 3.85 3.72 3.22
N THR A 10 4.52 3.28 2.16
CA THR A 10 4.17 2.04 1.46
C THR A 10 5.35 1.10 1.31
N LEU A 11 5.09 -0.20 1.30
CA LEU A 11 6.02 -1.23 0.85
C LEU A 11 5.71 -1.56 -0.61
N GLU A 12 6.73 -1.53 -1.45
CA GLU A 12 6.68 -1.91 -2.86
C GLU A 12 7.52 -3.16 -3.11
N PHE A 13 7.24 -3.84 -4.21
CA PHE A 13 7.68 -5.21 -4.44
C PHE A 13 8.72 -5.31 -5.55
N ASP A 14 9.26 -6.51 -5.71
CA ASP A 14 10.05 -6.91 -6.86
C ASP A 14 9.24 -6.78 -8.16
N LYS A 15 9.95 -6.59 -9.27
CA LYS A 15 9.34 -6.32 -10.59
C LYS A 15 8.40 -7.41 -11.09
N GLU A 16 8.67 -8.67 -10.76
CA GLU A 16 7.81 -9.79 -11.19
C GLU A 16 6.48 -9.76 -10.46
N SER A 17 6.53 -9.55 -9.14
CA SER A 17 5.34 -9.44 -8.30
C SER A 17 4.52 -8.19 -8.62
N GLU A 18 5.19 -7.06 -8.87
CA GLU A 18 4.54 -5.82 -9.31
C GLU A 18 3.82 -6.02 -10.65
N ALA A 19 4.50 -6.60 -11.65
CA ALA A 19 3.91 -6.86 -12.96
C ALA A 19 2.69 -7.80 -12.87
N ARG A 20 2.76 -8.82 -12.01
CA ARG A 20 1.65 -9.73 -11.77
C ARG A 20 0.41 -9.05 -11.18
N MET A 21 0.61 -8.14 -10.22
CA MET A 21 -0.48 -7.35 -9.64
C MET A 21 -1.02 -6.36 -10.65
N GLN A 22 -0.14 -5.70 -11.40
CA GLN A 22 -0.53 -4.73 -12.42
C GLN A 22 -1.36 -5.38 -13.52
N GLU A 23 -1.06 -6.61 -13.95
CA GLU A 23 -1.88 -7.35 -14.91
C GLU A 23 -3.33 -7.51 -14.42
N MET A 24 -3.53 -7.84 -13.14
CA MET A 24 -4.88 -7.94 -12.58
C MET A 24 -5.59 -6.57 -12.54
N ILE A 25 -4.88 -5.50 -12.19
CA ILE A 25 -5.39 -4.12 -12.18
C ILE A 25 -5.84 -3.73 -13.59
N ASP A 26 -5.01 -3.99 -14.59
CA ASP A 26 -5.25 -3.61 -15.98
C ASP A 26 -6.45 -4.37 -16.57
N GLU A 27 -6.59 -5.65 -16.26
CA GLU A 27 -7.73 -6.43 -16.74
C GLU A 27 -9.04 -6.01 -16.09
N VAL A 28 -9.04 -5.77 -14.77
CA VAL A 28 -10.22 -5.22 -14.09
C VAL A 28 -10.63 -3.90 -14.73
N ALA A 29 -9.69 -2.99 -14.98
CA ALA A 29 -9.98 -1.71 -15.61
C ALA A 29 -10.51 -1.88 -17.02
N SER A 30 -9.92 -2.77 -17.81
CA SER A 30 -10.32 -3.03 -19.21
C SER A 30 -11.75 -3.58 -19.31
N VAL A 31 -12.14 -4.48 -18.42
CA VAL A 31 -13.44 -5.15 -18.46
C VAL A 31 -14.54 -4.32 -17.80
N THR A 32 -14.26 -3.73 -16.64
CA THR A 32 -15.28 -3.03 -15.84
C THR A 32 -15.38 -1.54 -16.14
N GLY A 33 -14.38 -0.96 -16.81
CA GLY A 33 -14.23 0.48 -16.98
C GLY A 33 -13.81 1.23 -15.71
N CYS A 34 -13.52 0.53 -14.61
CA CYS A 34 -13.06 1.12 -13.34
C CYS A 34 -11.54 1.30 -13.35
N ASP A 35 -11.06 2.34 -14.01
CA ASP A 35 -9.66 2.62 -14.33
C ASP A 35 -8.93 3.51 -13.33
N PHE A 36 -9.49 3.73 -12.13
CA PHE A 36 -8.91 4.65 -11.15
C PHE A 36 -7.47 4.28 -10.77
N MET A 37 -7.18 2.99 -10.56
CA MET A 37 -5.83 2.51 -10.21
C MET A 37 -4.82 2.80 -11.32
N GLN A 38 -5.20 2.58 -12.59
CA GLN A 38 -4.33 2.88 -13.73
C GLN A 38 -4.06 4.39 -13.87
N ARG A 39 -5.10 5.22 -13.80
CA ARG A 39 -4.98 6.68 -13.97
C ARG A 39 -4.21 7.36 -12.85
N SER A 40 -4.22 6.81 -11.66
CA SER A 40 -3.50 7.36 -10.53
C SER A 40 -2.00 7.05 -10.55
N HIS A 41 -1.55 6.14 -11.42
CA HIS A 41 -0.15 5.72 -11.55
C HIS A 41 0.52 5.32 -10.24
N VAL A 42 -0.27 4.81 -9.29
CA VAL A 42 0.25 4.32 -8.01
C VAL A 42 0.72 2.89 -8.20
N PRO A 43 1.98 2.56 -7.95
CA PRO A 43 2.47 1.18 -8.05
C PRO A 43 1.72 0.24 -7.10
N PRO A 44 1.61 -1.06 -7.40
CA PRO A 44 1.13 -2.05 -6.44
C PRO A 44 1.94 -2.02 -5.14
N HIS A 45 1.25 -1.89 -3.99
CA HIS A 45 1.91 -1.66 -2.71
C HIS A 45 1.09 -2.17 -1.52
N ILE A 46 1.72 -2.25 -0.35
CA ILE A 46 1.05 -2.33 0.94
C ILE A 46 1.28 -1.02 1.69
N THR A 47 0.23 -0.29 2.03
CA THR A 47 0.35 0.88 2.91
C THR A 47 0.55 0.44 4.35
N VAL A 48 1.60 0.94 5.00
CA VAL A 48 1.92 0.65 6.41
C VAL A 48 1.62 1.81 7.35
N SER A 49 1.47 3.03 6.82
CA SER A 49 1.05 4.20 7.58
C SER A 49 0.36 5.22 6.68
N ALA A 50 -0.65 5.90 7.21
CA ALA A 50 -1.29 7.06 6.60
C ALA A 50 -1.28 8.23 7.58
N LEU A 51 -0.83 9.39 7.11
CA LEU A 51 -0.53 10.56 7.94
C LEU A 51 -1.17 11.81 7.35
N VAL A 52 -1.40 12.80 8.22
CA VAL A 52 -1.81 14.15 7.83
C VAL A 52 -0.90 15.16 8.51
N GLY A 53 -0.33 16.07 7.76
CA GLY A 53 0.57 17.07 8.34
C GLY A 53 1.06 18.11 7.34
N ASP A 54 1.94 18.97 7.81
CA ASP A 54 2.56 20.06 7.03
C ASP A 54 4.10 20.06 7.11
N ASN A 55 4.66 19.12 7.88
CA ASN A 55 6.11 19.05 8.08
C ASN A 55 6.75 17.87 7.31
N GLU A 56 6.73 17.98 5.99
CA GLU A 56 7.29 16.98 5.07
C GLU A 56 8.78 16.72 5.30
N GLU A 57 9.55 17.78 5.60
CA GLU A 57 10.98 17.67 5.85
C GLU A 57 11.28 16.79 7.07
N ALA A 58 10.51 16.93 8.15
CA ALA A 58 10.63 16.09 9.32
C ALA A 58 10.29 14.63 9.03
N LEU A 59 9.23 14.37 8.23
CA LEU A 59 8.88 13.02 7.81
C LEU A 59 10.00 12.37 6.97
N LEU A 60 10.55 13.09 6.00
CA LEU A 60 11.69 12.62 5.20
C LEU A 60 12.91 12.33 6.07
N SER A 61 13.26 13.28 6.97
CA SER A 61 14.40 13.13 7.87
C SER A 61 14.25 11.93 8.82
N GLU A 62 13.03 11.64 9.27
CA GLU A 62 12.79 10.51 10.14
C GLU A 62 12.80 9.19 9.36
N MET A 63 12.25 9.16 8.16
CA MET A 63 12.35 7.99 7.27
C MET A 63 13.79 7.62 6.92
N GLU A 64 14.70 8.59 6.75
CA GLU A 64 16.14 8.32 6.56
C GLU A 64 16.76 7.49 7.71
N LYS A 65 16.26 7.69 8.92
CA LYS A 65 16.78 6.99 10.12
C LYS A 65 16.19 5.60 10.27
N ILE A 66 14.92 5.41 9.87
CA ILE A 66 14.22 4.15 10.11
C ILE A 66 14.24 3.19 8.91
N ALA A 67 14.26 3.69 7.68
CA ALA A 67 14.30 2.83 6.49
C ALA A 67 15.48 1.83 6.50
N PRO A 68 16.70 2.20 6.93
CA PRO A 68 17.80 1.24 7.05
C PRO A 68 17.60 0.12 8.08
N GLN A 69 16.59 0.22 8.95
CA GLN A 69 16.25 -0.80 9.95
C GLN A 69 15.26 -1.83 9.42
N ILE A 70 14.70 -1.57 8.23
CA ILE A 70 13.69 -2.42 7.59
C ILE A 70 14.39 -3.26 6.52
N SER A 71 14.25 -4.56 6.60
CA SER A 71 14.97 -5.49 5.73
C SER A 71 14.12 -5.93 4.55
N LYS A 72 14.78 -6.24 3.45
CA LYS A 72 14.18 -6.93 2.31
C LYS A 72 13.63 -8.28 2.76
N THR A 73 12.33 -8.50 2.57
CA THR A 73 11.62 -9.64 3.16
C THR A 73 10.57 -10.21 2.21
N PRO A 74 10.44 -11.55 2.13
CA PRO A 74 9.36 -12.18 1.38
C PRO A 74 8.00 -11.98 2.09
N ILE A 75 6.98 -11.69 1.29
CA ILE A 75 5.58 -11.53 1.70
C ILE A 75 4.73 -12.49 0.86
N ARG A 76 4.03 -13.41 1.51
CA ARG A 76 3.16 -14.36 0.81
C ARG A 76 1.74 -13.82 0.73
N PHE A 77 1.28 -13.49 -0.46
CA PHE A 77 -0.12 -13.22 -0.74
C PHE A 77 -0.90 -14.54 -0.82
N ALA A 78 -1.96 -14.67 -0.01
CA ALA A 78 -2.63 -15.95 0.22
C ALA A 78 -4.13 -15.95 -0.07
N ASN A 79 -4.75 -14.78 -0.14
CA ASN A 79 -6.19 -14.65 -0.33
C ASN A 79 -6.58 -13.37 -1.07
N ILE A 80 -7.82 -13.32 -1.53
CA ILE A 80 -8.49 -12.13 -2.04
C ILE A 80 -9.45 -11.65 -0.96
N GLY A 81 -9.45 -10.37 -0.68
CA GLY A 81 -10.37 -9.74 0.26
C GLY A 81 -11.15 -8.59 -0.36
N VAL A 82 -12.19 -8.17 0.32
CA VAL A 82 -13.03 -7.05 -0.06
C VAL A 82 -13.22 -6.12 1.14
N PHE A 83 -12.89 -4.85 0.96
CA PHE A 83 -13.41 -3.80 1.84
C PHE A 83 -14.70 -3.26 1.23
N ASN A 84 -15.79 -3.64 1.85
CA ASN A 84 -17.13 -3.39 1.32
C ASN A 84 -17.46 -1.88 1.27
N PRO A 85 -18.03 -1.38 0.18
CA PRO A 85 -18.38 -2.10 -1.05
C PRO A 85 -17.38 -1.89 -2.21
N LEU A 86 -16.24 -1.23 -1.98
CA LEU A 86 -15.56 -0.47 -3.03
C LEU A 86 -14.14 -0.92 -3.38
N VAL A 87 -13.55 -1.87 -2.65
CA VAL A 87 -12.15 -2.26 -2.81
C VAL A 87 -11.99 -3.77 -2.87
N ILE A 88 -11.29 -4.26 -3.89
CA ILE A 88 -10.76 -5.63 -3.94
C ILE A 88 -9.26 -5.56 -3.71
N TYR A 89 -8.75 -6.45 -2.87
CA TYR A 89 -7.33 -6.49 -2.54
C TYR A 89 -6.79 -7.92 -2.44
N LEU A 90 -5.48 -8.05 -2.59
CA LEU A 90 -4.75 -9.26 -2.20
C LEU A 90 -4.32 -9.14 -0.74
N GLY A 91 -4.66 -10.17 0.04
CA GLY A 91 -4.30 -10.26 1.46
C GLY A 91 -3.02 -11.06 1.66
N PRO A 92 -1.98 -10.48 2.26
CA PRO A 92 -0.79 -11.21 2.65
C PRO A 92 -1.06 -12.05 3.90
N LEU A 93 -0.30 -13.13 4.09
CA LEU A 93 -0.16 -13.73 5.41
C LEU A 93 0.54 -12.72 6.33
N VAL A 94 -0.11 -12.40 7.43
CA VAL A 94 0.44 -11.50 8.44
C VAL A 94 1.66 -12.18 9.08
N ASN A 95 2.79 -11.49 9.09
CA ASN A 95 4.04 -11.94 9.70
C ASN A 95 4.64 -10.83 10.57
N GLU A 96 5.67 -11.16 11.35
CA GLU A 96 6.34 -10.21 12.24
C GLU A 96 6.90 -9.01 11.48
N PHE A 97 7.47 -9.22 10.29
CA PHE A 97 7.98 -8.13 9.45
C PHE A 97 6.93 -7.06 9.16
N LEU A 98 5.74 -7.46 8.74
CA LEU A 98 4.63 -6.53 8.46
C LEU A 98 4.21 -5.77 9.72
N LEU A 99 4.06 -6.49 10.84
CA LEU A 99 3.62 -5.89 12.11
C LEU A 99 4.68 -4.92 12.66
N ASP A 100 5.93 -5.32 12.66
CA ASP A 100 7.04 -4.51 13.18
C ASP A 100 7.28 -3.28 12.31
N THR A 101 7.18 -3.42 10.97
CA THR A 101 7.29 -2.28 10.05
C THR A 101 6.15 -1.28 10.28
N CYS A 102 4.90 -1.76 10.35
CA CYS A 102 3.75 -0.90 10.65
C CYS A 102 3.93 -0.17 11.98
N LYS A 103 4.35 -0.89 13.03
CA LYS A 103 4.58 -0.33 14.36
C LYS A 103 5.70 0.72 14.33
N LEU A 104 6.88 0.37 13.81
CA LEU A 104 8.04 1.25 13.75
C LEU A 104 7.71 2.56 13.03
N VAL A 105 7.12 2.47 11.84
CA VAL A 105 6.80 3.64 11.02
C VAL A 105 5.80 4.55 11.74
N ASN A 106 4.72 4.00 12.29
CA ASN A 106 3.72 4.81 13.00
C ASN A 106 4.27 5.43 14.29
N GLU A 107 5.02 4.68 15.11
CA GLU A 107 5.61 5.21 16.36
C GLU A 107 6.58 6.37 16.10
N ARG A 108 7.27 6.36 14.97
CA ARG A 108 8.27 7.38 14.65
C ARG A 108 7.67 8.57 13.93
N LEU A 109 6.81 8.37 12.94
CA LEU A 109 6.28 9.46 12.12
C LEU A 109 5.13 10.23 12.78
N LEU A 110 4.35 9.61 13.66
CA LEU A 110 3.28 10.29 14.41
C LEU A 110 3.81 11.29 15.46
N GLN A 111 5.12 11.41 15.62
CA GLN A 111 5.73 12.50 16.36
C GLN A 111 5.76 13.82 15.57
N TYR A 112 5.58 13.77 14.25
CA TYR A 112 5.69 14.89 13.32
C TYR A 112 4.43 15.14 12.50
N ALA A 113 3.45 14.25 12.57
CA ALA A 113 2.19 14.32 11.83
C ALA A 113 1.04 13.72 12.64
N GLU A 114 -0.17 14.00 12.22
CA GLU A 114 -1.39 13.43 12.78
C GLU A 114 -1.78 12.13 12.07
N VAL A 115 -2.64 11.35 12.72
CA VAL A 115 -3.20 10.12 12.18
C VAL A 115 -4.07 10.41 10.98
N GLY A 116 -3.73 9.84 9.83
CA GLY A 116 -4.53 9.88 8.60
C GLY A 116 -5.53 8.73 8.50
N ASN A 117 -6.37 8.79 7.47
CA ASN A 117 -7.31 7.73 7.08
C ASN A 117 -8.09 7.12 8.27
N LYS A 118 -8.57 7.96 9.19
CA LYS A 118 -9.36 7.56 10.37
C LYS A 118 -8.70 6.50 11.26
N GLY A 119 -7.38 6.34 11.18
CA GLY A 119 -6.63 5.37 11.98
C GLY A 119 -6.65 3.93 11.45
N ASN A 120 -7.11 3.70 10.23
CA ASN A 120 -7.15 2.36 9.64
C ASN A 120 -5.76 1.72 9.44
N TYR A 121 -4.69 2.51 9.51
CA TYR A 121 -3.30 2.06 9.37
C TYR A 121 -2.52 2.10 10.70
N LEU A 122 -3.21 2.27 11.82
CA LEU A 122 -2.59 2.17 13.14
C LEU A 122 -2.35 0.69 13.52
N PRO A 123 -1.29 0.38 14.27
CA PRO A 123 -1.12 -0.94 14.88
C PRO A 123 -2.40 -1.39 15.59
N ASN A 124 -2.77 -2.65 15.48
CA ASN A 124 -4.00 -3.28 15.98
C ASN A 124 -5.33 -2.92 15.26
N HIS A 125 -5.33 -1.93 14.37
CA HIS A 125 -6.47 -1.62 13.50
C HIS A 125 -6.18 -1.96 12.04
N TRP A 126 -4.94 -2.17 11.72
CA TRP A 126 -4.46 -2.37 10.35
C TRP A 126 -4.78 -3.75 9.81
N VAL A 127 -5.32 -3.78 8.61
CA VAL A 127 -5.45 -4.97 7.77
C VAL A 127 -4.47 -4.82 6.61
N PRO A 128 -3.33 -5.53 6.60
CA PRO A 128 -2.38 -5.44 5.50
C PRO A 128 -3.03 -5.93 4.20
N HIS A 129 -2.87 -5.15 3.13
CA HIS A 129 -3.49 -5.44 1.85
C HIS A 129 -2.77 -4.72 0.70
N ALA A 130 -2.76 -5.35 -0.47
CA ALA A 130 -2.40 -4.70 -1.73
C ALA A 130 -3.67 -4.55 -2.59
N ALA A 131 -4.10 -3.31 -2.81
CA ALA A 131 -5.31 -3.03 -3.57
C ALA A 131 -5.13 -3.41 -5.05
N ILE A 132 -6.12 -4.08 -5.61
CA ILE A 132 -6.20 -4.41 -7.05
C ILE A 132 -7.24 -3.54 -7.74
N ALA A 133 -8.33 -3.23 -7.06
CA ALA A 133 -9.35 -2.34 -7.58
C ALA A 133 -9.95 -1.50 -6.45
N VAL A 134 -10.14 -0.22 -6.69
CA VAL A 134 -10.71 0.72 -5.73
C VAL A 134 -11.78 1.58 -6.41
N LYS A 135 -12.65 2.20 -5.60
CA LYS A 135 -13.76 3.04 -6.10
C LYS A 135 -14.70 2.31 -7.07
N LEU A 136 -14.86 1.01 -6.88
CA LEU A 136 -15.78 0.19 -7.65
C LEU A 136 -17.23 0.60 -7.39
N THR A 137 -18.11 0.39 -8.38
CA THR A 137 -19.56 0.35 -8.13
C THR A 137 -19.95 -1.05 -7.61
N PRO A 138 -21.13 -1.20 -6.97
CA PRO A 138 -21.61 -2.52 -6.54
C PRO A 138 -21.74 -3.53 -7.68
N GLU A 139 -22.07 -3.06 -8.87
CA GLU A 139 -22.18 -3.89 -10.09
C GLU A 139 -20.79 -4.33 -10.57
N ALA A 140 -19.87 -3.38 -10.70
CA ALA A 140 -18.49 -3.64 -11.11
C ALA A 140 -17.73 -4.55 -10.13
N LEU A 141 -18.07 -4.50 -8.84
CA LEU A 141 -17.43 -5.34 -7.81
C LEU A 141 -17.54 -6.83 -8.13
N LYS A 142 -18.70 -7.30 -8.58
CA LYS A 142 -18.91 -8.72 -8.88
C LYS A 142 -18.06 -9.19 -10.04
N GLU A 143 -18.02 -8.38 -11.10
CA GLU A 143 -17.23 -8.68 -12.30
C GLU A 143 -15.74 -8.60 -12.02
N ALA A 144 -15.29 -7.55 -11.35
CA ALA A 144 -13.91 -7.38 -10.92
C ALA A 144 -13.44 -8.52 -10.00
N PHE A 145 -14.29 -8.95 -9.06
CA PHE A 145 -13.95 -10.07 -8.19
C PHE A 145 -13.78 -11.39 -8.95
N ALA A 146 -14.66 -11.67 -9.93
CA ALA A 146 -14.55 -12.86 -10.77
C ALA A 146 -13.23 -12.87 -11.56
N ILE A 147 -12.83 -11.73 -12.13
CA ILE A 147 -11.56 -11.57 -12.84
C ILE A 147 -10.37 -11.85 -11.92
N VAL A 148 -10.33 -11.20 -10.76
CA VAL A 148 -9.22 -11.37 -9.81
C VAL A 148 -9.17 -12.81 -9.31
N GLN A 149 -10.32 -13.44 -9.04
CA GLN A 149 -10.39 -14.84 -8.61
C GLN A 149 -9.84 -15.81 -9.66
N GLU A 150 -10.10 -15.57 -10.94
CA GLU A 150 -9.61 -16.42 -12.02
C GLU A 150 -8.08 -16.32 -12.18
N LYS A 151 -7.53 -15.12 -12.02
CA LYS A 151 -6.10 -14.87 -12.20
C LYS A 151 -5.25 -15.14 -10.95
N PHE A 152 -5.85 -15.00 -9.78
CA PHE A 152 -5.10 -15.10 -8.54
C PHE A 152 -4.80 -16.56 -8.17
N THR A 153 -3.52 -16.84 -8.01
CA THR A 153 -3.03 -18.01 -7.25
C THR A 153 -2.07 -17.50 -6.18
N PRO A 154 -2.01 -18.11 -4.98
CA PRO A 154 -1.09 -17.68 -3.94
C PRO A 154 0.36 -17.62 -4.44
N PHE A 155 1.06 -16.52 -4.10
CA PHE A 155 2.44 -16.30 -4.52
C PHE A 155 3.24 -15.56 -3.44
N GLU A 156 4.55 -15.57 -3.59
CA GLU A 156 5.47 -14.83 -2.74
C GLU A 156 6.01 -13.63 -3.52
N ALA A 157 5.92 -12.46 -2.92
CA ALA A 157 6.50 -11.21 -3.39
C ALA A 157 7.63 -10.80 -2.44
N ILE A 158 8.64 -10.12 -2.96
CA ILE A 158 9.71 -9.59 -2.14
C ILE A 158 9.45 -8.10 -1.92
N ALA A 159 9.32 -7.66 -0.66
CA ALA A 159 9.34 -6.24 -0.34
C ALA A 159 10.76 -5.70 -0.60
N GLU A 160 10.91 -4.87 -1.61
CA GLU A 160 12.20 -4.32 -2.05
C GLU A 160 12.39 -2.86 -1.71
N ARG A 161 11.30 -2.10 -1.63
CA ARG A 161 11.35 -0.66 -1.37
C ARG A 161 10.36 -0.27 -0.27
N ILE A 162 10.73 0.74 0.52
CA ILE A 162 9.79 1.49 1.34
C ILE A 162 9.75 2.93 0.84
N VAL A 163 8.56 3.48 0.68
CA VAL A 163 8.33 4.76 0.02
C VAL A 163 7.55 5.68 0.93
N LEU A 164 7.96 6.95 1.01
CA LEU A 164 7.14 8.05 1.51
C LEU A 164 6.58 8.81 0.31
N ALA A 165 5.27 8.96 0.25
CA ALA A 165 4.58 9.65 -0.83
C ALA A 165 3.52 10.61 -0.29
N ARG A 166 3.20 11.67 -1.04
CA ARG A 166 1.92 12.38 -0.92
C ARG A 166 0.83 11.49 -1.51
N ALA A 167 -0.30 11.42 -0.82
CA ALA A 167 -1.37 10.49 -1.23
C ALA A 167 -2.33 11.07 -2.27
N GLU A 168 -2.63 12.37 -2.18
CA GLU A 168 -3.59 13.05 -3.08
C GLU A 168 -3.13 14.47 -3.43
N PRO A 169 -2.73 14.72 -4.70
CA PRO A 169 -2.46 13.70 -5.75
C PRO A 169 -1.25 12.84 -5.38
N TYR A 170 -1.18 11.62 -5.92
CA TYR A 170 -0.04 10.75 -5.66
C TYR A 170 1.26 11.38 -6.20
N GLU A 171 2.26 11.45 -5.32
CA GLU A 171 3.61 11.90 -5.67
C GLU A 171 4.62 11.16 -4.78
N GLU A 172 5.48 10.34 -5.38
CA GLU A 172 6.59 9.73 -4.67
C GLU A 172 7.57 10.84 -4.24
N LEU A 173 7.73 11.02 -2.93
CA LEU A 173 8.68 11.98 -2.37
C LEU A 173 10.07 11.37 -2.32
N LYS A 174 10.16 10.15 -1.81
CA LYS A 174 11.40 9.39 -1.74
C LYS A 174 11.15 7.91 -1.50
N ALA A 175 11.99 7.08 -2.14
CA ALA A 175 12.06 5.66 -1.94
C ALA A 175 13.41 5.25 -1.34
N TRP A 176 13.40 4.24 -0.49
CA TRP A 176 14.58 3.59 0.07
C TRP A 176 14.58 2.12 -0.30
N GLU A 177 15.68 1.67 -0.91
CA GLU A 177 15.90 0.26 -1.20
C GLU A 177 16.13 -0.52 0.09
N LEU A 178 15.38 -1.59 0.30
CA LEU A 178 15.53 -2.48 1.44
C LEU A 178 16.72 -3.41 1.22
N LYS A 179 17.53 -3.61 2.25
CA LYS A 179 18.73 -4.44 2.17
C LYS A 179 18.45 -5.84 2.73
N THR A 180 19.08 -6.83 2.13
CA THR A 180 19.15 -8.17 2.72
C THR A 180 20.00 -8.12 4.00
N VAL A 181 19.51 -8.75 5.08
CA VAL A 181 20.28 -8.93 6.32
C VAL A 181 21.29 -10.04 6.14
#